data_f5d9c83c650d8a91a0e58901e2544fb3
#
_entry.id   f5d9c83c650d8a91a0e58901e2544fb3
#
_cell.length_a   1.000
_cell.length_b   1.000
_cell.length_c   1.000
_cell.angle_alpha   90.00
_cell.angle_beta   90.00
_cell.angle_gamma   90.00
#
_symmetry.space_group_name_H-M   'P 1'
#
loop_
_entity.id
_entity.type
_entity.pdbx_description
1 polymer ?
#
loop_
_entity_poly.entity_id
_entity_poly.type
_entity_poly.pdbx_seq_one_letter_code
_entity_poly.pdbx_strand_id
1 'polypeptide(L)'
;MKMIWAVIRPESAQRVIKALDIAGIGGITRLHVTGHGKEMGITLGAVHYTEIPKEMLMIVVPDNDVAKTVMIIRKEAKTGPKNTPGEGTIGNGKIFVTYLEDTFAIRTAGKGGGN
;
A
#
# COMPACT_ATOMS: atom_id res chain seq x y z
N MET A 1 -18.04 -3.28 -0.54
CA MET A 1 -16.62 -3.57 -0.82
C MET A 1 -15.86 -2.29 -1.11
N LYS A 2 -14.60 -2.28 -0.76
CA LYS A 2 -13.73 -1.14 -1.00
C LYS A 2 -12.47 -1.60 -1.72
N MET A 3 -11.91 -0.70 -2.52
CA MET A 3 -10.60 -0.86 -3.10
C MET A 3 -9.60 -0.08 -2.26
N ILE A 4 -8.56 -0.74 -1.82
CA ILE A 4 -7.48 -0.11 -1.08
C ILE A 4 -6.26 -0.05 -1.98
N TRP A 5 -5.69 1.14 -2.07
CA TRP A 5 -4.49 1.40 -2.85
C TRP A 5 -3.42 1.88 -1.89
N ALA A 6 -2.35 1.16 -1.79
CA ALA A 6 -1.26 1.52 -0.90
C ALA A 6 0.00 1.78 -1.72
N VAL A 7 0.49 3.00 -1.69
CA VAL A 7 1.76 3.36 -2.32
C VAL A 7 2.80 3.42 -1.22
N ILE A 8 3.74 2.48 -1.25
CA ILE A 8 4.68 2.27 -0.17
C ILE A 8 6.12 2.16 -0.70
N ARG A 9 7.09 2.16 0.20
CA ARG A 9 8.48 1.94 -0.18
C ARG A 9 8.67 0.51 -0.69
N PRO A 10 9.50 0.29 -1.72
CA PRO A 10 9.74 -1.06 -2.25
C PRO A 10 10.21 -2.05 -1.19
N GLU A 11 11.08 -1.61 -0.29
CA GLU A 11 11.62 -2.48 0.75
C GLU A 11 10.59 -2.89 1.80
N SER A 12 9.46 -2.20 1.87
CA SER A 12 8.37 -2.54 2.80
C SER A 12 7.34 -3.48 2.19
N ALA A 13 7.31 -3.59 0.86
CA ALA A 13 6.22 -4.28 0.16
C ALA A 13 6.08 -5.74 0.59
N GLN A 14 7.16 -6.48 0.65
CA GLN A 14 7.11 -7.90 0.99
C GLN A 14 6.61 -8.12 2.41
N ARG A 15 7.04 -7.28 3.34
CA ARG A 15 6.60 -7.35 4.74
C ARG A 15 5.11 -7.05 4.88
N VAL A 16 4.63 -6.06 4.15
CA VAL A 16 3.21 -5.70 4.14
C VAL A 16 2.37 -6.84 3.56
N ILE A 17 2.78 -7.37 2.41
CA ILE A 17 2.06 -8.46 1.75
C ILE A 17 1.97 -9.68 2.67
N LYS A 18 3.08 -10.03 3.30
CA LYS A 18 3.12 -11.18 4.21
C LYS A 18 2.17 -10.99 5.39
N ALA A 19 2.16 -9.81 5.98
CA ALA A 19 1.28 -9.51 7.11
C ALA A 19 -0.20 -9.57 6.72
N LEU A 20 -0.53 -9.04 5.55
CA LEU A 20 -1.90 -9.11 5.02
C LEU A 20 -2.31 -10.55 4.77
N ASP A 21 -1.42 -11.35 4.21
CA ASP A 21 -1.68 -12.75 3.92
C ASP A 21 -1.95 -13.55 5.20
N ILE A 22 -1.14 -13.34 6.23
CA ILE A 22 -1.34 -13.97 7.53
C ILE A 22 -2.69 -13.58 8.13
N ALA A 23 -3.13 -12.34 7.91
CA ALA A 23 -4.42 -11.86 8.40
C ALA A 23 -5.61 -12.33 7.57
N GLY A 24 -5.38 -13.13 6.54
CA GLY A 24 -6.45 -13.66 5.70
C GLY A 24 -6.90 -12.69 4.61
N ILE A 25 -6.14 -11.65 4.35
CA ILE A 25 -6.44 -10.68 3.30
C ILE A 25 -5.59 -11.02 2.09
N GLY A 26 -6.19 -11.75 1.16
CA GLY A 26 -5.52 -12.17 -0.08
C GLY A 26 -6.00 -11.35 -1.27
N GLY A 27 -5.58 -11.75 -2.46
CA GLY A 27 -5.98 -11.04 -3.67
C GLY A 27 -5.30 -9.69 -3.81
N ILE A 28 -3.99 -9.66 -3.60
CA ILE A 28 -3.19 -8.45 -3.66
C ILE A 28 -2.50 -8.37 -5.02
N THR A 29 -2.69 -7.27 -5.71
CA THR A 29 -1.96 -6.97 -6.95
C THR A 29 -0.86 -5.97 -6.63
N ARG A 30 0.35 -6.25 -7.10
CA ARG A 30 1.50 -5.42 -6.83
C ARG A 30 2.01 -4.82 -8.14
N LEU A 31 2.24 -3.50 -8.13
CA LEU A 31 2.78 -2.77 -9.28
C LEU A 31 4.00 -1.96 -8.87
N HIS A 32 4.96 -1.92 -9.75
CA HIS A 32 6.10 -1.01 -9.60
C HIS A 32 5.70 0.34 -10.17
N VAL A 33 5.82 1.39 -9.36
CA VAL A 33 5.46 2.75 -9.77
C VAL A 33 6.57 3.71 -9.38
N THR A 34 6.50 4.91 -9.94
CA THR A 34 7.43 5.97 -9.59
C THR A 34 6.67 7.06 -8.85
N GLY A 35 7.14 7.38 -7.66
CA GLY A 35 6.60 8.47 -6.87
C GLY A 35 7.32 9.77 -7.17
N HIS A 36 6.61 10.87 -6.97
CA HIS A 36 7.15 12.21 -7.14
C HIS A 36 6.72 13.01 -5.91
N GLY A 37 7.65 13.39 -5.08
CA GLY A 37 7.29 14.08 -3.86
C GLY A 37 8.48 14.42 -2.99
N LYS A 38 8.15 14.90 -1.79
CA LYS A 38 9.16 15.26 -0.81
C LYS A 38 9.64 14.00 -0.10
N GLU A 39 10.80 13.52 -0.47
CA GLU A 39 11.55 12.62 0.38
C GLU A 39 12.73 13.38 0.93
N MET A 40 13.23 12.94 2.07
CA MET A 40 14.52 13.39 2.59
C MET A 40 15.57 12.86 1.64
N GLY A 41 15.48 13.36 0.45
CA GLY A 41 16.21 12.83 -0.64
C GLY A 41 17.63 13.27 -0.67
N ILE A 42 18.34 12.61 -1.50
CA ILE A 42 19.71 12.93 -1.85
C ILE A 42 19.66 14.19 -2.70
N THR A 43 20.19 15.26 -2.15
CA THR A 43 20.46 16.46 -2.93
C THR A 43 21.92 16.40 -3.36
N LEU A 44 22.14 16.27 -4.66
CA LEU A 44 23.48 16.35 -5.21
C LEU A 44 23.64 17.72 -5.85
N GLY A 45 24.31 18.62 -5.16
CA GLY A 45 24.43 20.01 -5.60
C GLY A 45 23.06 20.67 -5.64
N ALA A 46 22.68 21.23 -6.80
CA ALA A 46 21.39 21.86 -7.00
C ALA A 46 20.32 20.91 -7.56
N VAL A 47 20.63 19.62 -7.71
CA VAL A 47 19.72 18.66 -8.33
C VAL A 47 18.98 17.88 -7.26
N HIS A 48 17.65 17.93 -7.33
CA HIS A 48 16.78 17.15 -6.46
C HIS A 48 16.26 15.96 -7.24
N TYR A 49 16.39 14.77 -6.67
CA TYR A 49 15.78 13.59 -7.26
C TYR A 49 14.31 13.55 -6.87
N THR A 50 13.45 13.71 -7.85
CA THR A 50 12.01 13.80 -7.64
C THR A 50 11.29 12.52 -8.04
N GLU A 51 11.94 11.65 -8.79
CA GLU A 51 11.35 10.37 -9.21
C GLU A 51 11.92 9.26 -8.35
N ILE A 52 11.07 8.68 -7.53
CA ILE A 52 11.47 7.71 -6.51
C ILE A 52 10.69 6.42 -6.75
N PRO A 53 11.37 5.27 -6.84
CA PRO A 53 10.68 4.00 -6.97
C PRO A 53 9.77 3.73 -5.78
N LYS A 54 8.55 3.31 -6.06
CA LYS A 54 7.56 2.91 -5.08
C LYS A 54 6.89 1.62 -5.55
N GLU A 55 6.20 0.98 -4.62
CA GLU A 55 5.33 -0.14 -4.94
C GLU A 55 3.90 0.26 -4.64
N MET A 56 2.99 -0.09 -5.52
CA MET A 56 1.58 0.10 -5.28
C MET A 56 0.90 -1.24 -5.10
N LEU A 57 0.17 -1.38 -4.01
CA LEU A 57 -0.64 -2.56 -3.74
C LEU A 57 -2.10 -2.22 -3.97
N MET A 58 -2.79 -3.08 -4.70
CA MET A 58 -4.23 -2.98 -4.94
C MET A 58 -4.91 -4.13 -4.23
N ILE A 59 -5.84 -3.82 -3.34
CA ILE A 59 -6.48 -4.83 -2.51
C ILE A 59 -7.99 -4.56 -2.47
N VAL A 60 -8.80 -5.56 -2.75
CA VAL A 60 -10.26 -5.46 -2.61
C VAL A 60 -10.66 -6.15 -1.33
N VAL A 61 -11.37 -5.45 -0.47
CA VAL A 61 -11.81 -6.00 0.81
C VAL A 61 -13.27 -5.66 1.09
N PRO A 62 -13.97 -6.51 1.88
CA PRO A 62 -15.27 -6.14 2.42
C PRO A 62 -15.17 -4.89 3.29
N ASP A 63 -16.27 -4.17 3.42
CA ASP A 63 -16.28 -2.93 4.20
C ASP A 63 -15.78 -3.11 5.63
N ASN A 64 -16.13 -4.23 6.25
CA ASN A 64 -15.72 -4.48 7.64
C ASN A 64 -14.24 -4.88 7.80
N ASP A 65 -13.54 -5.10 6.72
CA ASP A 65 -12.09 -5.39 6.78
C ASP A 65 -11.21 -4.18 6.46
N VAL A 66 -11.81 -3.05 6.12
CA VAL A 66 -11.05 -1.85 5.74
C VAL A 66 -10.15 -1.38 6.87
N ALA A 67 -10.71 -1.22 8.07
CA ALA A 67 -9.94 -0.72 9.21
C ALA A 67 -8.76 -1.64 9.54
N LYS A 68 -9.00 -2.94 9.52
CA LYS A 68 -7.94 -3.94 9.78
C LYS A 68 -6.85 -3.86 8.73
N THR A 69 -7.23 -3.79 7.46
CA THR A 69 -6.28 -3.72 6.35
C THR A 69 -5.42 -2.48 6.43
N VAL A 70 -6.05 -1.33 6.66
CA VAL A 70 -5.33 -0.05 6.78
C VAL A 70 -4.35 -0.09 7.95
N MET A 71 -4.78 -0.64 9.09
CA MET A 71 -3.92 -0.74 10.28
C MET A 71 -2.69 -1.60 10.02
N ILE A 72 -2.87 -2.74 9.36
CA ILE A 72 -1.75 -3.64 9.04
C ILE A 72 -0.76 -2.95 8.10
N ILE A 73 -1.26 -2.30 7.04
CA ILE A 73 -0.39 -1.61 6.09
C ILE A 73 0.39 -0.50 6.79
N ARG A 74 -0.27 0.30 7.61
CA ARG A 74 0.39 1.40 8.32
C ARG A 74 1.48 0.88 9.25
N LYS A 75 1.20 -0.19 9.97
CA LYS A 75 2.16 -0.77 10.89
C LYS A 75 3.39 -1.31 10.16
N GLU A 76 3.17 -2.07 9.10
CA GLU A 76 4.26 -2.77 8.43
C GLU A 76 5.03 -1.89 7.44
N ALA A 77 4.41 -0.86 6.91
CA ALA A 77 5.07 0.06 5.98
C ALA A 77 5.82 1.18 6.67
N LYS A 78 5.57 1.38 7.95
CA LYS A 78 6.19 2.48 8.69
C LYS A 78 7.67 2.19 8.93
N THR A 79 8.52 3.14 8.58
CA THR A 79 9.95 3.13 8.88
C THR A 79 10.30 4.42 9.63
N GLY A 80 11.38 4.39 10.38
CA GLY A 80 11.82 5.57 11.12
C GLY A 80 12.46 5.18 12.44
N PRO A 81 12.91 6.17 13.21
CA PRO A 81 13.54 5.91 14.51
C PRO A 81 12.59 5.17 15.44
N LYS A 82 13.10 4.13 16.09
CA LYS A 82 12.30 3.29 16.99
C LYS A 82 11.67 4.05 18.15
N ASN A 83 12.23 5.21 18.48
CA ASN A 83 11.81 6.00 19.61
C ASN A 83 10.86 7.14 19.26
N THR A 84 10.27 7.10 18.06
CA THR A 84 9.31 8.11 17.63
C THR A 84 7.93 7.44 17.51
N PRO A 85 7.21 7.27 18.63
CA PRO A 85 5.91 6.58 18.59
C PRO A 85 4.91 7.37 17.77
N GLY A 86 4.19 6.66 16.90
CA GLY A 86 3.11 7.24 16.13
C GLY A 86 3.52 7.88 14.82
N GLU A 87 4.80 8.17 14.62
CA GLU A 87 5.25 8.81 13.40
C GLU A 87 6.28 7.95 12.67
N GLY A 88 6.17 7.93 11.34
CA GLY A 88 7.14 7.29 10.47
C GLY A 88 8.02 8.31 9.79
N THR A 89 8.85 7.83 8.89
CA THR A 89 9.73 8.64 8.06
C THR A 89 8.93 9.23 6.89
N ILE A 90 9.28 10.44 6.48
CA ILE A 90 8.72 11.02 5.25
C ILE A 90 9.00 10.07 4.09
N GLY A 91 8.00 9.83 3.25
CA GLY A 91 8.11 8.92 2.12
C GLY A 91 7.66 7.50 2.41
N ASN A 92 7.16 7.20 3.61
CA ASN A 92 6.59 5.88 3.93
C ASN A 92 5.41 5.51 3.05
N GLY A 93 4.71 6.50 2.54
CA GLY A 93 3.66 6.28 1.56
C GLY A 93 2.30 6.74 2.00
N LYS A 94 1.31 6.37 1.21
CA LYS A 94 -0.08 6.75 1.43
C LYS A 94 -1.01 5.59 1.11
N ILE A 95 -2.16 5.61 1.78
CA ILE A 95 -3.21 4.64 1.56
C ILE A 95 -4.46 5.39 1.10
N PHE A 96 -5.03 4.93 -0.02
CA PHE A 96 -6.27 5.47 -0.54
C PHE A 96 -7.33 4.40 -0.46
N VAL A 97 -8.53 4.79 -0.04
CA VAL A 97 -9.66 3.88 0.04
C VAL A 97 -10.76 4.44 -0.86
N THR A 98 -11.20 3.64 -1.81
CA THR A 98 -12.25 4.04 -2.74
C THR A 98 -13.41 3.05 -2.69
N TYR A 99 -14.60 3.55 -3.00
CA TYR A 99 -15.76 2.71 -3.16
C TYR A 99 -15.61 1.83 -4.39
N LEU A 100 -15.97 0.58 -4.26
CA LEU A 100 -15.95 -0.37 -5.38
C LEU A 100 -17.38 -0.76 -5.69
N GLU A 101 -17.86 -0.37 -6.86
CA GLU A 101 -19.22 -0.65 -7.26
C GLU A 101 -19.47 -2.15 -7.49
N ASP A 102 -18.61 -2.77 -8.31
CA ASP A 102 -18.75 -4.18 -8.67
C ASP A 102 -17.41 -4.82 -8.95
N THR A 103 -17.34 -6.12 -8.79
CA THR A 103 -16.23 -6.94 -9.26
C THR A 103 -16.78 -8.14 -10.03
N PHE A 104 -16.04 -8.53 -11.06
CA PHE A 104 -16.39 -9.70 -11.86
C PHE A 104 -15.15 -10.57 -12.01
N ALA A 105 -15.26 -11.82 -11.59
CA ALA A 105 -14.17 -12.78 -11.80
C ALA A 105 -14.16 -13.19 -13.27
N ILE A 106 -12.97 -13.23 -13.85
CA ILE A 106 -12.83 -13.64 -15.26
C ILE A 106 -13.18 -15.11 -15.42
N ARG A 107 -12.82 -15.91 -14.43
CA ARG A 107 -13.00 -17.37 -14.48
C ARG A 107 -14.45 -17.82 -14.36
N THR A 108 -15.30 -17.05 -13.71
CA THR A 108 -16.70 -17.43 -13.45
C THR A 108 -17.63 -16.40 -14.07
N ALA A 109 -18.89 -16.82 -14.31
CA ALA A 109 -19.88 -15.96 -14.95
C ALA A 109 -20.50 -14.95 -14.00
N GLY A 110 -20.33 -15.11 -12.67
CA GLY A 110 -20.97 -14.25 -11.68
C GLY A 110 -20.08 -13.14 -11.19
N LYS A 111 -20.65 -12.28 -10.33
CA LYS A 111 -19.87 -11.30 -9.61
C LYS A 111 -18.97 -12.02 -8.64
N GLY A 112 -17.71 -11.61 -8.59
CA GLY A 112 -16.72 -12.24 -7.75
C GLY A 112 -16.27 -11.37 -6.62
N GLY A 113 -15.68 -11.99 -5.59
CA GLY A 113 -14.91 -11.30 -4.59
C GLY A 113 -13.57 -10.85 -5.17
N GLY A 114 -12.52 -10.83 -4.43
CA GLY A 114 -11.23 -10.29 -4.83
C GLY A 114 -10.48 -11.04 -5.94
N ASN A 115 -10.94 -12.17 -6.43
CA ASN A 115 -10.24 -12.95 -7.47
C ASN A 115 -11.14 -13.28 -8.64
#